data_09cce940a6ad56d4bf0ab1f5eed1eff0
#
_entry.id   09cce940a6ad56d4bf0ab1f5eed1eff0
#
_cell.length_a   1.000
_cell.length_b   1.000
_cell.length_c   1.000
_cell.angle_alpha   90.00
_cell.angle_beta   90.00
_cell.angle_gamma   90.00
#
_symmetry.space_group_name_H-M   'P 1'
#
loop_
_entity.id
_entity.type
_entity.pdbx_description
1 polymer ?
#
loop_
_entity_poly.entity_id
_entity_poly.type
_entity_poly.pdbx_seq_one_letter_code
_entity_poly.pdbx_strand_id
1 'polypeptide(L)'
;MSARSSAEAIGKNPARGEGSARTEPIGRGAGLRAKGLSVTQGARWVARDLDLEVKPGTLHLVLGERDSGKTALLETLAGIRKEEHGSVALGDVSEASLRERRRHARFVPQERDPSQLTLLRRLTLAHPPRRFGIFLHGGKARDHAYALAKRVGLEGLLDVPVETLRPLERRLLEIAAALDDAPRALLLDEPTSELGPHEARHLVLTLARIAREDGIPVVFSTTWPRDAYPEARAVTILWRGQDPVTVLTSQVTESALIERWTGGTPRRSPTGAHTPGDSLLRIEDVVLEGRGRETSLAGVGFEVRAGEVLAIVGAPADGLNLLHEMLLSQRAPSRGSIQFLGKEMAGADRRQRVEAGMSFVNPPHARDQALAEFTVEENLAFGQTRKGPFAKGGWLKFDSIRGNAVRSLADFEVPDAKPRDRFSTLGLGARQR
;
A
#
# COMPACT_ATOMS: atom_id res chain seq x y z
N MET A 1 29.65 -7.13 24.44
CA MET A 1 30.52 -7.57 23.34
C MET A 1 30.14 -9.00 22.98
N SER A 2 29.10 -9.23 22.19
CA SER A 2 28.78 -10.59 21.63
C SER A 2 27.58 -10.56 20.66
N ALA A 3 27.59 -9.64 19.71
CA ALA A 3 26.55 -9.58 18.66
C ALA A 3 27.13 -9.55 17.23
N ARG A 4 28.44 -9.76 17.07
CA ARG A 4 29.11 -9.71 15.76
C ARG A 4 29.43 -11.06 15.12
N SER A 5 29.19 -12.18 15.81
CA SER A 5 29.63 -13.50 15.34
C SER A 5 28.61 -14.26 14.46
N SER A 6 27.33 -13.86 14.44
CA SER A 6 26.32 -14.58 13.65
C SER A 6 26.08 -13.99 12.25
N ALA A 7 26.68 -12.87 11.93
CA ALA A 7 26.48 -12.19 10.64
C ALA A 7 27.40 -12.71 9.52
N GLU A 8 28.47 -13.41 9.84
CA GLU A 8 29.48 -13.83 8.82
C GLU A 8 29.18 -15.12 8.07
N ALA A 9 28.21 -15.92 8.51
CA ALA A 9 27.98 -17.24 7.93
C ALA A 9 27.03 -17.29 6.71
N ILE A 10 26.34 -16.19 6.35
CA ILE A 10 25.34 -16.19 5.27
C ILE A 10 25.64 -15.14 4.17
N GLY A 11 26.78 -14.50 4.23
CA GLY A 11 27.11 -13.35 3.38
C GLY A 11 28.04 -13.62 2.20
N LYS A 12 28.34 -14.84 1.82
CA LYS A 12 29.11 -15.13 0.60
C LYS A 12 28.17 -15.66 -0.48
N ASN A 13 27.94 -14.83 -1.48
CA ASN A 13 27.33 -15.19 -2.75
C ASN A 13 28.09 -16.42 -3.33
N PRO A 14 27.45 -17.58 -3.48
CA PRO A 14 28.16 -18.72 -4.07
C PRO A 14 28.13 -18.57 -5.57
N ALA A 15 29.34 -18.55 -6.10
CA ALA A 15 29.71 -19.15 -7.36
C ALA A 15 29.48 -18.36 -8.66
N ARG A 16 30.54 -17.85 -9.09
CA ARG A 16 30.97 -18.05 -10.48
C ARG A 16 31.29 -19.55 -10.66
N GLY A 17 30.34 -20.31 -11.14
CA GLY A 17 30.48 -21.68 -11.59
C GLY A 17 30.15 -21.75 -13.07
N GLU A 18 31.14 -21.89 -13.91
CA GLU A 18 30.98 -22.19 -15.32
C GLU A 18 30.28 -23.55 -15.49
N GLY A 19 29.13 -23.53 -16.16
CA GLY A 19 28.36 -24.74 -16.51
C GLY A 19 27.50 -24.47 -17.74
N SER A 20 28.04 -24.91 -18.88
CA SER A 20 27.44 -25.14 -20.21
C SER A 20 26.02 -24.65 -20.46
N ALA A 21 25.92 -23.68 -21.35
CA ALA A 21 24.69 -23.22 -21.98
C ALA A 21 23.95 -24.38 -22.67
N ARG A 22 22.85 -24.83 -22.05
CA ARG A 22 21.76 -25.45 -22.81
C ARG A 22 20.82 -24.34 -23.19
N THR A 23 20.80 -23.98 -24.45
CA THR A 23 19.82 -23.13 -25.11
C THR A 23 18.44 -23.78 -24.98
N GLU A 24 17.64 -23.33 -23.99
CA GLU A 24 16.21 -23.65 -23.94
C GLU A 24 15.48 -22.82 -25.01
N PRO A 25 14.42 -23.36 -25.62
CA PRO A 25 13.70 -22.65 -26.69
C PRO A 25 13.14 -21.35 -26.21
N ILE A 26 13.29 -20.30 -27.00
CA ILE A 26 12.79 -18.95 -26.83
C ILE A 26 11.25 -18.98 -26.78
N GLY A 27 10.71 -19.30 -25.61
CA GLY A 27 9.28 -19.16 -25.28
C GLY A 27 8.98 -17.75 -24.83
N ARG A 28 7.76 -17.30 -24.97
CA ARG A 28 7.21 -15.97 -24.70
C ARG A 28 7.52 -15.34 -23.31
N GLY A 29 8.41 -15.87 -22.53
CA GLY A 29 8.75 -15.45 -21.18
C GLY A 29 10.19 -15.01 -21.06
N ALA A 30 10.42 -13.71 -21.17
CA ALA A 30 11.73 -13.16 -20.90
C ALA A 30 11.77 -12.65 -19.46
N GLY A 31 12.81 -13.01 -18.71
CA GLY A 31 13.02 -12.57 -17.31
C GLY A 31 13.28 -11.07 -17.21
N LEU A 32 13.12 -10.55 -16.02
CA LEU A 32 13.53 -9.19 -15.65
C LEU A 32 14.85 -9.31 -14.85
N ARG A 33 15.90 -8.61 -15.28
CA ARG A 33 17.19 -8.58 -14.59
C ARG A 33 17.63 -7.15 -14.37
N ALA A 34 18.13 -6.85 -13.20
CA ALA A 34 18.87 -5.63 -12.92
C ALA A 34 20.29 -6.02 -12.52
N LYS A 35 21.29 -5.28 -13.01
CA LYS A 35 22.69 -5.50 -12.70
C LYS A 35 23.34 -4.20 -12.24
N GLY A 36 23.94 -4.24 -11.05
CA GLY A 36 24.58 -3.07 -10.43
C GLY A 36 23.64 -1.89 -10.24
N LEU A 37 22.32 -2.17 -10.07
CA LEU A 37 21.29 -1.14 -10.07
C LEU A 37 21.38 -0.25 -8.84
N SER A 38 21.53 1.05 -9.05
CA SER A 38 21.52 2.04 -7.99
C SER A 38 20.38 3.03 -8.19
N VAL A 39 19.58 3.21 -7.14
CA VAL A 39 18.33 3.98 -7.15
C VAL A 39 18.31 4.95 -5.99
N THR A 40 17.88 6.19 -6.25
CA THR A 40 17.68 7.22 -5.23
C THR A 40 16.21 7.62 -5.10
N GLN A 41 15.85 8.13 -3.92
CA GLN A 41 14.58 8.81 -3.68
C GLN A 41 14.87 10.17 -3.01
N GLY A 42 14.81 11.25 -3.79
CA GLY A 42 15.34 12.53 -3.39
C GLY A 42 16.86 12.45 -3.21
N ALA A 43 17.37 12.89 -2.07
CA ALA A 43 18.80 12.83 -1.75
C ALA A 43 19.25 11.49 -1.13
N ARG A 44 18.35 10.53 -0.94
CA ARG A 44 18.63 9.28 -0.23
C ARG A 44 18.75 8.10 -1.20
N TRP A 45 19.73 7.25 -0.93
CA TRP A 45 19.86 5.96 -1.61
C TRP A 45 18.79 4.97 -1.13
N VAL A 46 18.13 4.35 -2.07
CA VAL A 46 17.18 3.25 -1.87
C VAL A 46 17.89 1.90 -2.04
N ALA A 47 18.69 1.80 -3.06
CA ALA A 47 19.51 0.64 -3.36
C ALA A 47 20.83 1.10 -3.96
N ARG A 48 21.91 0.40 -3.65
CA ARG A 48 23.22 0.55 -4.26
C ARG A 48 23.68 -0.81 -4.77
N ASP A 49 24.17 -0.84 -6.00
CA ASP A 49 24.74 -2.03 -6.63
C ASP A 49 23.87 -3.29 -6.51
N LEU A 50 22.55 -3.12 -6.67
CA LEU A 50 21.58 -4.21 -6.56
C LEU A 50 21.60 -5.09 -7.80
N ASP A 51 21.89 -6.36 -7.58
CA ASP A 51 21.65 -7.42 -8.55
C ASP A 51 20.32 -8.10 -8.26
N LEU A 52 19.43 -8.10 -9.25
CA LEU A 52 18.10 -8.70 -9.16
C LEU A 52 17.82 -9.56 -10.39
N GLU A 53 17.39 -10.80 -10.18
CA GLU A 53 16.91 -11.66 -11.26
C GLU A 53 15.53 -12.21 -10.93
N VAL A 54 14.55 -11.89 -11.79
CA VAL A 54 13.19 -12.42 -11.70
C VAL A 54 12.96 -13.33 -12.92
N LYS A 55 12.83 -14.61 -12.67
CA LYS A 55 12.65 -15.60 -13.73
C LYS A 55 11.25 -15.50 -14.35
N PRO A 56 11.10 -15.84 -15.64
CA PRO A 56 9.80 -15.98 -16.29
C PRO A 56 8.89 -16.93 -15.50
N GLY A 57 7.62 -16.63 -15.44
CA GLY A 57 6.62 -17.46 -14.76
C GLY A 57 6.69 -17.47 -13.23
N THR A 58 7.46 -16.56 -12.62
CA THR A 58 7.64 -16.54 -11.16
C THR A 58 7.22 -15.20 -10.54
N LEU A 59 6.85 -15.27 -9.26
CA LEU A 59 6.65 -14.11 -8.41
C LEU A 59 7.95 -13.75 -7.67
N HIS A 60 8.23 -12.45 -7.58
CA HIS A 60 9.29 -11.87 -6.77
C HIS A 60 8.70 -10.81 -5.83
N LEU A 61 9.02 -10.91 -4.55
CA LEU A 61 8.53 -10.00 -3.52
C LEU A 61 9.58 -8.94 -3.20
N VAL A 62 9.17 -7.68 -3.15
CA VAL A 62 9.98 -6.58 -2.61
C VAL A 62 9.40 -6.19 -1.24
N LEU A 63 10.09 -6.59 -0.19
CA LEU A 63 9.69 -6.38 1.19
C LEU A 63 10.42 -5.18 1.77
N GLY A 64 9.73 -4.33 2.50
CA GLY A 64 10.35 -3.21 3.20
C GLY A 64 9.32 -2.38 3.95
N GLU A 65 9.77 -1.61 4.92
CA GLU A 65 8.93 -0.65 5.63
C GLU A 65 8.39 0.44 4.69
N ARG A 66 7.45 1.23 5.19
CA ARG A 66 7.04 2.44 4.49
C ARG A 66 8.24 3.37 4.31
N ASP A 67 8.30 4.03 3.17
CA ASP A 67 9.40 4.93 2.78
C ASP A 67 10.78 4.24 2.66
N SER A 68 10.85 2.90 2.60
CA SER A 68 12.10 2.19 2.30
C SER A 68 12.53 2.33 0.84
N GLY A 69 11.63 2.85 -0.03
CA GLY A 69 11.92 3.09 -1.46
C GLY A 69 11.40 1.99 -2.39
N LYS A 70 10.51 1.10 -1.94
CA LYS A 70 9.91 0.05 -2.78
C LYS A 70 9.33 0.59 -4.08
N THR A 71 8.51 1.65 -3.98
CA THR A 71 7.92 2.33 -5.14
C THR A 71 8.99 2.84 -6.09
N ALA A 72 10.05 3.50 -5.57
CA ALA A 72 11.14 4.02 -6.40
C ALA A 72 11.89 2.91 -7.15
N LEU A 73 12.12 1.77 -6.49
CA LEU A 73 12.71 0.58 -7.14
C LEU A 73 11.80 0.05 -8.25
N LEU A 74 10.51 -0.15 -7.98
CA LEU A 74 9.55 -0.64 -8.98
C LEU A 74 9.40 0.32 -10.16
N GLU A 75 9.30 1.64 -9.91
CA GLU A 75 9.28 2.67 -10.95
C GLU A 75 10.53 2.65 -11.82
N THR A 76 11.71 2.42 -11.21
CA THR A 76 12.97 2.31 -11.95
C THR A 76 12.97 1.05 -12.82
N LEU A 77 12.56 -0.10 -12.31
CA LEU A 77 12.42 -1.32 -13.07
C LEU A 77 11.42 -1.17 -14.24
N ALA A 78 10.33 -0.43 -14.03
CA ALA A 78 9.33 -0.12 -15.06
C ALA A 78 9.80 0.96 -16.07
N GLY A 79 10.94 1.62 -15.84
CA GLY A 79 11.44 2.71 -16.68
C GLY A 79 10.71 4.04 -16.48
N ILE A 80 9.87 4.18 -15.45
CA ILE A 80 9.21 5.45 -15.08
C ILE A 80 10.25 6.42 -14.50
N ARG A 81 11.13 5.88 -13.63
CA ARG A 81 12.26 6.59 -13.03
C ARG A 81 13.55 6.12 -13.68
N LYS A 82 14.49 7.04 -13.84
CA LYS A 82 15.84 6.74 -14.32
C LYS A 82 16.68 6.20 -13.14
N GLU A 83 17.44 5.17 -13.39
CA GLU A 83 18.51 4.69 -12.51
C GLU A 83 19.66 5.68 -12.43
N GLU A 84 20.38 5.71 -11.29
CA GLU A 84 21.63 6.47 -11.16
C GLU A 84 22.80 5.70 -11.80
N HIS A 85 22.87 4.39 -11.54
CA HIS A 85 23.86 3.49 -12.09
C HIS A 85 23.26 2.12 -12.37
N GLY A 86 23.97 1.31 -13.16
CA GLY A 86 23.58 -0.04 -13.49
C GLY A 86 22.73 -0.14 -14.75
N SER A 87 22.18 -1.32 -14.99
CA SER A 87 21.33 -1.59 -16.16
C SER A 87 20.17 -2.50 -15.81
N VAL A 88 19.11 -2.42 -16.61
CA VAL A 88 17.94 -3.30 -16.51
C VAL A 88 17.74 -4.01 -17.84
N ALA A 89 17.75 -5.34 -17.81
CA ALA A 89 17.41 -6.20 -18.94
C ALA A 89 15.95 -6.64 -18.82
N LEU A 90 15.25 -6.65 -19.95
CA LEU A 90 13.89 -7.13 -20.05
C LEU A 90 13.78 -8.07 -21.25
N GLY A 91 13.69 -9.32 -20.97
CA GLY A 91 13.70 -10.29 -22.03
C GLY A 91 15.03 -10.46 -22.70
N ASP A 92 14.97 -10.48 -24.03
CA ASP A 92 16.13 -10.60 -24.89
C ASP A 92 16.93 -9.27 -25.00
N VAL A 93 16.40 -8.18 -24.41
CA VAL A 93 17.04 -6.87 -24.42
C VAL A 93 17.94 -6.74 -23.20
N SER A 94 19.24 -6.85 -23.38
CA SER A 94 20.25 -6.86 -22.30
C SER A 94 20.38 -5.53 -21.57
N GLU A 95 20.07 -4.42 -22.24
CA GLU A 95 20.04 -3.07 -21.66
C GLU A 95 18.79 -2.34 -22.17
N ALA A 96 17.65 -2.59 -21.51
CA ALA A 96 16.40 -2.02 -21.91
C ALA A 96 16.34 -0.52 -21.55
N SER A 97 16.21 0.32 -22.56
CA SER A 97 16.02 1.75 -22.39
C SER A 97 14.75 2.07 -21.58
N LEU A 98 14.66 3.28 -21.01
CA LEU A 98 13.46 3.75 -20.32
C LEU A 98 12.19 3.59 -21.18
N ARG A 99 12.30 3.87 -22.49
CA ARG A 99 11.17 3.76 -23.42
C ARG A 99 10.73 2.30 -23.61
N GLU A 100 11.67 1.37 -23.73
CA GLU A 100 11.38 -0.05 -23.88
C GLU A 100 10.79 -0.64 -22.62
N ARG A 101 11.33 -0.27 -21.45
CA ARG A 101 10.77 -0.67 -20.16
C ARG A 101 9.33 -0.16 -19.99
N ARG A 102 9.06 1.13 -20.23
CA ARG A 102 7.70 1.70 -20.18
C ARG A 102 6.72 1.01 -21.14
N ARG A 103 7.19 0.55 -22.27
CA ARG A 103 6.36 -0.14 -23.26
C ARG A 103 6.05 -1.57 -22.87
N HIS A 104 6.99 -2.28 -22.25
CA HIS A 104 6.92 -3.73 -22.06
C HIS A 104 6.86 -4.17 -20.60
N ALA A 105 7.23 -3.34 -19.62
CA ALA A 105 7.05 -3.58 -18.20
C ALA A 105 5.89 -2.70 -17.71
N ARG A 106 4.80 -3.33 -17.28
CA ARG A 106 3.63 -2.60 -16.78
C ARG A 106 3.70 -2.41 -15.29
N PHE A 107 3.55 -1.17 -14.87
CA PHE A 107 3.50 -0.77 -13.48
C PHE A 107 2.06 -0.46 -13.05
N VAL A 108 1.63 -1.11 -11.96
CA VAL A 108 0.35 -0.87 -11.31
C VAL A 108 0.62 -0.17 -9.99
N PRO A 109 0.32 1.13 -9.87
CA PRO A 109 0.61 1.90 -8.67
C PRO A 109 -0.32 1.52 -7.50
N GLN A 110 0.07 1.95 -6.29
CA GLN A 110 -0.75 1.80 -5.10
C GLN A 110 -1.99 2.69 -5.14
N GLU A 111 -1.81 3.97 -5.51
CA GLU A 111 -2.90 4.93 -5.64
C GLU A 111 -3.77 4.62 -6.86
N ARG A 112 -5.06 4.87 -6.73
CA ARG A 112 -6.07 4.56 -7.74
C ARG A 112 -6.75 5.80 -8.21
N ASP A 113 -7.06 5.83 -9.49
CA ASP A 113 -7.87 6.88 -10.08
C ASP A 113 -9.36 6.52 -9.90
N PRO A 114 -10.14 7.28 -9.11
CA PRO A 114 -11.56 7.05 -8.96
C PRO A 114 -12.26 7.33 -10.29
N SER A 115 -12.82 6.29 -10.90
CA SER A 115 -13.49 6.40 -12.20
C SER A 115 -14.96 6.05 -12.09
N GLN A 116 -15.83 6.91 -12.61
CA GLN A 116 -17.26 6.66 -12.76
C GLN A 116 -17.61 5.75 -13.96
N LEU A 117 -16.59 5.28 -14.67
CA LEU A 117 -16.78 4.39 -15.81
C LEU A 117 -17.26 3.01 -15.35
N THR A 118 -17.95 2.27 -16.23
CA THR A 118 -18.17 0.84 -16.03
C THR A 118 -16.87 0.07 -16.23
N LEU A 119 -16.79 -1.15 -15.69
CA LEU A 119 -15.64 -2.05 -15.86
C LEU A 119 -15.32 -2.27 -17.34
N LEU A 120 -16.34 -2.50 -18.16
CA LEU A 120 -16.21 -2.63 -19.60
C LEU A 120 -15.50 -1.42 -20.22
N ARG A 121 -15.95 -0.21 -19.91
CA ARG A 121 -15.34 1.02 -20.46
C ARG A 121 -13.91 1.19 -19.96
N ARG A 122 -13.64 0.88 -18.71
CA ARG A 122 -12.28 0.98 -18.14
C ARG A 122 -11.30 0.03 -18.83
N LEU A 123 -11.71 -1.22 -19.13
CA LEU A 123 -10.89 -2.21 -19.84
C LEU A 123 -10.68 -1.88 -21.33
N THR A 124 -11.58 -1.16 -21.94
CA THR A 124 -11.46 -0.80 -23.38
C THR A 124 -10.90 0.59 -23.62
N LEU A 125 -10.57 1.34 -22.56
CA LEU A 125 -10.13 2.73 -22.69
C LEU A 125 -8.79 2.88 -23.39
N ALA A 126 -7.84 1.99 -23.12
CA ALA A 126 -6.49 2.04 -23.70
C ALA A 126 -6.49 1.63 -25.18
N HIS A 127 -7.23 0.57 -25.51
CA HIS A 127 -7.29 -0.01 -26.87
C HIS A 127 -8.74 -0.17 -27.32
N PRO A 128 -9.44 0.94 -27.64
CA PRO A 128 -10.83 0.85 -28.06
C PRO A 128 -10.93 0.17 -29.43
N PRO A 129 -11.62 -0.98 -29.56
CA PRO A 129 -11.83 -1.63 -30.85
C PRO A 129 -12.63 -0.73 -31.78
N ARG A 130 -12.07 -0.41 -32.94
CA ARG A 130 -12.66 0.52 -33.90
C ARG A 130 -13.13 -0.22 -35.18
N ARG A 131 -14.27 0.19 -35.70
CA ARG A 131 -14.75 -0.21 -37.02
C ARG A 131 -14.39 0.87 -38.03
N PHE A 132 -13.74 0.51 -39.14
CA PHE A 132 -13.23 1.44 -40.15
C PHE A 132 -12.27 2.53 -39.58
N GLY A 133 -11.56 2.24 -38.46
CA GLY A 133 -10.61 3.16 -37.84
C GLY A 133 -11.25 4.33 -37.07
N ILE A 134 -12.55 4.58 -37.20
CA ILE A 134 -13.22 5.78 -36.66
C ILE A 134 -14.28 5.42 -35.61
N PHE A 135 -15.15 4.44 -35.90
CA PHE A 135 -16.28 4.11 -35.04
C PHE A 135 -15.95 3.01 -34.04
N LEU A 136 -16.40 3.17 -32.79
CA LEU A 136 -16.28 2.13 -31.77
C LEU A 136 -17.14 0.91 -32.15
N HIS A 137 -16.54 -0.28 -32.12
CA HIS A 137 -17.24 -1.53 -32.37
C HIS A 137 -17.70 -2.14 -31.04
N GLY A 138 -18.91 -1.84 -30.60
CA GLY A 138 -19.42 -2.23 -29.27
C GLY A 138 -19.35 -3.74 -28.98
N GLY A 139 -19.67 -4.60 -29.94
CA GLY A 139 -19.56 -6.06 -29.75
C GLY A 139 -18.12 -6.51 -29.48
N LYS A 140 -17.18 -6.12 -30.35
CA LYS A 140 -15.75 -6.46 -30.17
C LYS A 140 -15.16 -5.86 -28.87
N ALA A 141 -15.64 -4.67 -28.50
CA ALA A 141 -15.23 -4.07 -27.23
C ALA A 141 -15.68 -4.92 -26.03
N ARG A 142 -16.90 -5.44 -26.09
CA ARG A 142 -17.44 -6.32 -25.04
C ARG A 142 -16.71 -7.65 -24.98
N ASP A 143 -16.46 -8.28 -26.15
CA ASP A 143 -15.71 -9.55 -26.22
C ASP A 143 -14.29 -9.40 -25.68
N HIS A 144 -13.61 -8.32 -26.05
CA HIS A 144 -12.28 -8.01 -25.57
C HIS A 144 -12.25 -7.78 -24.05
N ALA A 145 -13.14 -6.94 -23.54
CA ALA A 145 -13.26 -6.69 -22.09
C ALA A 145 -13.64 -7.97 -21.33
N TYR A 146 -14.51 -8.82 -21.91
CA TYR A 146 -14.86 -10.11 -21.31
C TYR A 146 -13.64 -11.04 -21.20
N ALA A 147 -12.84 -11.13 -22.26
CA ALA A 147 -11.62 -11.94 -22.24
C ALA A 147 -10.63 -11.49 -21.18
N LEU A 148 -10.40 -10.18 -21.02
CA LEU A 148 -9.54 -9.62 -19.97
C LEU A 148 -10.13 -9.84 -18.56
N ALA A 149 -11.42 -9.56 -18.39
CA ALA A 149 -12.10 -9.74 -17.11
C ALA A 149 -12.09 -11.20 -16.64
N LYS A 150 -12.28 -12.14 -17.56
CA LYS A 150 -12.24 -13.59 -17.29
C LYS A 150 -10.89 -14.05 -16.76
N ARG A 151 -9.80 -13.43 -17.18
CA ARG A 151 -8.45 -13.75 -16.69
C ARG A 151 -8.28 -13.51 -15.18
N VAL A 152 -9.07 -12.62 -14.62
CA VAL A 152 -9.02 -12.23 -13.21
C VAL A 152 -10.33 -12.54 -12.45
N GLY A 153 -11.31 -13.22 -13.09
CA GLY A 153 -12.57 -13.61 -12.46
C GLY A 153 -13.59 -12.48 -12.29
N LEU A 154 -13.56 -11.49 -13.19
CA LEU A 154 -14.46 -10.32 -13.16
C LEU A 154 -15.47 -10.28 -14.32
N GLU A 155 -15.61 -11.36 -15.09
CA GLU A 155 -16.46 -11.41 -16.29
C GLU A 155 -17.93 -11.10 -16.06
N GLY A 156 -18.43 -11.38 -14.85
CA GLY A 156 -19.80 -11.06 -14.44
C GLY A 156 -20.04 -9.59 -14.05
N LEU A 157 -18.99 -8.74 -14.04
CA LEU A 157 -19.06 -7.37 -13.54
C LEU A 157 -18.87 -6.30 -14.62
N LEU A 158 -18.93 -6.65 -15.90
CA LEU A 158 -18.62 -5.73 -17.01
C LEU A 158 -19.44 -4.43 -16.99
N ASP A 159 -20.69 -4.51 -16.61
CA ASP A 159 -21.62 -3.38 -16.63
C ASP A 159 -21.69 -2.63 -15.27
N VAL A 160 -20.90 -3.08 -14.28
CA VAL A 160 -20.86 -2.49 -12.93
C VAL A 160 -19.96 -1.25 -12.95
N PRO A 161 -20.38 -0.12 -12.33
CA PRO A 161 -19.54 1.05 -12.16
C PRO A 161 -18.31 0.73 -11.28
N VAL A 162 -17.12 1.21 -11.69
CA VAL A 162 -15.85 0.94 -10.98
C VAL A 162 -15.88 1.44 -9.53
N GLU A 163 -16.56 2.54 -9.27
CA GLU A 163 -16.71 3.11 -7.92
C GLU A 163 -17.45 2.18 -6.94
N THR A 164 -18.28 1.26 -7.44
CA THR A 164 -19.06 0.32 -6.62
C THR A 164 -18.38 -1.03 -6.44
N LEU A 165 -17.21 -1.24 -7.05
CA LEU A 165 -16.43 -2.46 -6.89
C LEU A 165 -15.80 -2.54 -5.49
N ARG A 166 -15.71 -3.76 -4.96
CA ARG A 166 -14.98 -4.05 -3.71
C ARG A 166 -13.47 -3.85 -3.91
N PRO A 167 -12.70 -3.66 -2.84
CA PRO A 167 -11.24 -3.42 -2.95
C PRO A 167 -10.50 -4.45 -3.81
N LEU A 168 -10.75 -5.74 -3.60
CA LEU A 168 -10.16 -6.81 -4.41
C LEU A 168 -10.57 -6.72 -5.89
N GLU A 169 -11.86 -6.50 -6.18
CA GLU A 169 -12.37 -6.39 -7.55
C GLU A 169 -11.73 -5.22 -8.29
N ARG A 170 -11.54 -4.08 -7.60
CA ARG A 170 -10.82 -2.93 -8.15
C ARG A 170 -9.38 -3.25 -8.47
N ARG A 171 -8.67 -3.93 -7.55
CA ARG A 171 -7.27 -4.30 -7.77
C ARG A 171 -7.12 -5.29 -8.93
N LEU A 172 -8.01 -6.27 -9.03
CA LEU A 172 -8.06 -7.22 -10.15
C LEU A 172 -8.35 -6.53 -11.49
N LEU A 173 -9.22 -5.50 -11.49
CA LEU A 173 -9.49 -4.68 -12.68
C LEU A 173 -8.22 -3.94 -13.17
N GLU A 174 -7.44 -3.34 -12.26
CA GLU A 174 -6.18 -2.66 -12.63
C GLU A 174 -5.16 -3.65 -13.22
N ILE A 175 -5.10 -4.86 -12.66
CA ILE A 175 -4.25 -5.93 -13.19
C ILE A 175 -4.75 -6.35 -14.58
N ALA A 176 -6.05 -6.58 -14.77
CA ALA A 176 -6.62 -6.93 -16.08
C ALA A 176 -6.31 -5.86 -17.14
N ALA A 177 -6.44 -4.58 -16.78
CA ALA A 177 -6.09 -3.46 -17.66
C ALA A 177 -4.59 -3.43 -18.00
N ALA A 178 -3.71 -3.76 -17.03
CA ALA A 178 -2.28 -3.84 -17.27
C ALA A 178 -1.88 -5.01 -18.19
N LEU A 179 -2.68 -6.08 -18.23
CA LEU A 179 -2.44 -7.24 -19.08
C LEU A 179 -2.88 -7.03 -20.53
N ASP A 180 -3.65 -5.98 -20.84
CA ASP A 180 -4.16 -5.68 -22.18
C ASP A 180 -3.03 -5.48 -23.21
N ASP A 181 -1.91 -4.90 -22.79
CA ASP A 181 -0.73 -4.67 -23.63
C ASP A 181 0.17 -5.89 -23.80
N ALA A 182 -0.22 -7.06 -23.32
CA ALA A 182 0.62 -8.27 -23.29
C ALA A 182 2.06 -7.98 -22.77
N PRO A 183 2.20 -7.51 -21.52
CA PRO A 183 3.47 -7.04 -20.99
C PRO A 183 4.48 -8.20 -20.89
N ARG A 184 5.78 -7.86 -20.94
CA ARG A 184 6.87 -8.79 -20.67
C ARG A 184 7.22 -8.88 -19.19
N ALA A 185 6.78 -7.93 -18.37
CA ALA A 185 6.86 -7.95 -16.92
C ALA A 185 5.70 -7.18 -16.31
N LEU A 186 5.23 -7.62 -15.14
CA LEU A 186 4.20 -6.94 -14.36
C LEU A 186 4.78 -6.53 -13.00
N LEU A 187 4.68 -5.25 -12.66
CA LEU A 187 5.21 -4.65 -11.45
C LEU A 187 4.05 -4.01 -10.68
N LEU A 188 3.84 -4.38 -9.42
CA LEU A 188 2.72 -3.92 -8.61
C LEU A 188 3.22 -3.30 -7.30
N ASP A 189 2.74 -2.11 -6.99
CA ASP A 189 3.08 -1.44 -5.74
C ASP A 189 1.98 -1.65 -4.70
N GLU A 190 2.36 -2.29 -3.58
CA GLU A 190 1.50 -2.58 -2.42
C GLU A 190 0.09 -3.13 -2.81
N PRO A 191 -0.03 -4.15 -3.68
CA PRO A 191 -1.32 -4.57 -4.22
C PRO A 191 -2.26 -5.17 -3.15
N THR A 192 -1.73 -5.60 -2.01
CA THR A 192 -2.49 -6.23 -0.91
C THR A 192 -2.83 -5.28 0.25
N SER A 193 -2.38 -4.02 0.21
CA SER A 193 -2.42 -3.11 1.36
C SER A 193 -3.81 -2.78 1.91
N GLU A 194 -4.88 -2.92 1.10
CA GLU A 194 -6.26 -2.64 1.50
C GLU A 194 -7.13 -3.90 1.56
N LEU A 195 -6.51 -5.07 1.46
CA LEU A 195 -7.21 -6.35 1.38
C LEU A 195 -7.17 -7.07 2.72
N GLY A 196 -8.25 -7.78 3.04
CA GLY A 196 -8.24 -8.76 4.11
C GLY A 196 -7.38 -9.99 3.76
N PRO A 197 -7.00 -10.83 4.73
CA PRO A 197 -6.10 -11.98 4.49
C PRO A 197 -6.59 -12.93 3.39
N HIS A 198 -7.88 -13.23 3.33
CA HIS A 198 -8.46 -14.08 2.28
C HIS A 198 -8.39 -13.44 0.89
N GLU A 199 -8.69 -12.14 0.81
CA GLU A 199 -8.62 -11.39 -0.45
C GLU A 199 -7.18 -11.23 -0.93
N ALA A 200 -6.24 -10.94 -0.02
CA ALA A 200 -4.81 -10.86 -0.31
C ALA A 200 -4.29 -12.20 -0.85
N ARG A 201 -4.66 -13.31 -0.20
CA ARG A 201 -4.32 -14.66 -0.67
C ARG A 201 -4.88 -14.94 -2.05
N HIS A 202 -6.15 -14.60 -2.31
CA HIS A 202 -6.78 -14.76 -3.62
C HIS A 202 -6.04 -13.97 -4.71
N LEU A 203 -5.68 -12.71 -4.42
CA LEU A 203 -4.91 -11.87 -5.34
C LEU A 203 -3.55 -12.49 -5.66
N VAL A 204 -2.80 -12.94 -4.66
CA VAL A 204 -1.47 -13.53 -4.84
C VAL A 204 -1.54 -14.81 -5.67
N LEU A 205 -2.52 -15.68 -5.41
CA LEU A 205 -2.74 -16.88 -6.23
C LEU A 205 -3.11 -16.54 -7.68
N THR A 206 -3.89 -15.49 -7.90
CA THR A 206 -4.22 -15.00 -9.24
C THR A 206 -2.97 -14.49 -9.95
N LEU A 207 -2.11 -13.71 -9.29
CA LEU A 207 -0.83 -13.24 -9.84
C LEU A 207 0.12 -14.40 -10.16
N ALA A 208 0.21 -15.40 -9.28
CA ALA A 208 1.02 -16.61 -9.51
C ALA A 208 0.53 -17.40 -10.73
N ARG A 209 -0.78 -17.49 -10.92
CA ARG A 209 -1.38 -18.14 -12.09
C ARG A 209 -1.06 -17.34 -13.36
N ILE A 210 -1.27 -16.02 -13.36
CA ILE A 210 -0.95 -15.14 -14.50
C ILE A 210 0.54 -15.25 -14.86
N ALA A 211 1.44 -15.19 -13.88
CA ALA A 211 2.87 -15.33 -14.11
C ALA A 211 3.17 -16.62 -14.89
N ARG A 212 2.64 -17.75 -14.42
CA ARG A 212 2.88 -19.08 -15.03
C ARG A 212 2.26 -19.22 -16.42
N GLU A 213 1.00 -18.79 -16.60
CA GLU A 213 0.26 -18.94 -17.86
C GLU A 213 0.85 -18.05 -18.96
N ASP A 214 1.22 -16.81 -18.63
CA ASP A 214 1.80 -15.87 -19.61
C ASP A 214 3.33 -16.01 -19.73
N GLY A 215 3.98 -16.75 -18.82
CA GLY A 215 5.42 -16.89 -18.79
C GLY A 215 6.14 -15.57 -18.49
N ILE A 216 5.55 -14.66 -17.71
CA ILE A 216 6.13 -13.36 -17.39
C ILE A 216 6.61 -13.28 -15.93
N PRO A 217 7.67 -12.53 -15.65
CA PRO A 217 8.04 -12.17 -14.29
C PRO A 217 7.02 -11.22 -13.69
N VAL A 218 6.61 -11.49 -12.46
CA VAL A 218 5.75 -10.61 -11.68
C VAL A 218 6.50 -10.17 -10.43
N VAL A 219 6.66 -8.86 -10.25
CA VAL A 219 7.30 -8.28 -9.06
C VAL A 219 6.24 -7.46 -8.32
N PHE A 220 6.12 -7.67 -7.04
CA PHE A 220 5.23 -6.82 -6.24
C PHE A 220 5.83 -6.45 -4.90
N SER A 221 5.53 -5.25 -4.46
CA SER A 221 5.97 -4.74 -3.16
C SER A 221 4.94 -4.99 -2.08
N THR A 222 5.42 -5.18 -0.86
CA THR A 222 4.56 -5.23 0.33
C THR A 222 5.33 -4.77 1.57
N THR A 223 4.58 -4.31 2.57
CA THR A 223 5.09 -4.11 3.94
C THR A 223 4.89 -5.35 4.80
N TRP A 224 4.16 -6.37 4.33
CA TRP A 224 3.85 -7.57 5.09
C TRP A 224 4.05 -8.85 4.26
N PRO A 225 5.01 -9.71 4.56
CA PRO A 225 5.36 -10.85 3.71
C PRO A 225 4.35 -12.00 3.75
N ARG A 226 3.56 -12.11 4.82
CA ARG A 226 2.77 -13.28 5.17
C ARG A 226 1.87 -13.81 4.04
N ASP A 227 1.21 -12.91 3.33
CA ASP A 227 0.24 -13.29 2.32
C ASP A 227 0.88 -13.81 1.03
N ALA A 228 2.11 -13.40 0.77
CA ALA A 228 2.81 -13.58 -0.50
C ALA A 228 3.98 -14.56 -0.43
N TYR A 229 4.53 -14.75 0.75
CA TYR A 229 5.73 -15.55 0.96
C TYR A 229 5.66 -16.98 0.36
N PRO A 230 4.56 -17.74 0.52
CA PRO A 230 4.51 -19.10 -0.01
C PRO A 230 4.57 -19.20 -1.54
N GLU A 231 4.11 -18.17 -2.23
CA GLU A 231 4.02 -18.16 -3.69
C GLU A 231 5.20 -17.46 -4.36
N ALA A 232 5.93 -16.63 -3.63
CA ALA A 232 7.09 -15.92 -4.14
C ALA A 232 8.30 -16.87 -4.24
N ARG A 233 9.02 -16.81 -5.37
CA ARG A 233 10.29 -17.56 -5.56
C ARG A 233 11.43 -16.95 -4.76
N ALA A 234 11.47 -15.62 -4.68
CA ALA A 234 12.50 -14.87 -3.98
C ALA A 234 11.94 -13.58 -3.39
N VAL A 235 12.63 -13.07 -2.39
CA VAL A 235 12.30 -11.84 -1.67
C VAL A 235 13.51 -10.92 -1.66
N THR A 236 13.35 -9.69 -2.12
CA THR A 236 14.32 -8.61 -1.93
C THR A 236 13.86 -7.74 -0.77
N ILE A 237 14.68 -7.63 0.26
CA ILE A 237 14.39 -6.81 1.44
C ILE A 237 15.07 -5.46 1.28
N LEU A 238 14.29 -4.40 1.45
CA LEU A 238 14.76 -3.01 1.45
C LEU A 238 14.66 -2.43 2.85
N TRP A 239 15.78 -1.94 3.37
CA TRP A 239 15.84 -1.19 4.63
C TRP A 239 16.22 0.26 4.37
N ARG A 240 15.88 1.13 5.28
CA ARG A 240 16.36 2.51 5.25
C ARG A 240 17.87 2.57 5.47
N GLY A 241 18.60 3.10 4.50
CA GLY A 241 20.04 3.36 4.64
C GLY A 241 20.96 2.14 4.65
N GLN A 242 20.44 0.96 4.31
CA GLN A 242 21.23 -0.26 4.15
C GLN A 242 21.09 -0.80 2.73
N ASP A 243 22.07 -1.58 2.31
CA ASP A 243 22.00 -2.21 1.00
C ASP A 243 20.94 -3.33 0.97
N PRO A 244 20.20 -3.46 -0.12
CA PRO A 244 19.16 -4.46 -0.25
C PRO A 244 19.74 -5.87 -0.27
N VAL A 245 18.98 -6.84 0.26
CA VAL A 245 19.38 -8.25 0.26
C VAL A 245 18.28 -9.08 -0.41
N THR A 246 18.66 -9.93 -1.35
CA THR A 246 17.76 -10.88 -2.00
C THR A 246 17.99 -12.28 -1.45
N VAL A 247 16.89 -12.95 -1.07
CA VAL A 247 16.90 -14.34 -0.58
C VAL A 247 15.90 -15.19 -1.34
N LEU A 248 16.23 -16.47 -1.56
CA LEU A 248 15.28 -17.44 -2.11
C LEU A 248 14.35 -17.93 -0.99
N THR A 249 13.05 -17.97 -1.25
CA THR A 249 12.06 -18.44 -0.28
C THR A 249 12.26 -19.89 0.12
N SER A 250 12.86 -20.69 -0.76
CA SER A 250 13.25 -22.09 -0.46
C SER A 250 14.39 -22.22 0.56
N GLN A 251 15.10 -21.12 0.87
CA GLN A 251 16.27 -21.13 1.77
C GLN A 251 16.00 -20.51 3.14
N VAL A 252 14.85 -19.88 3.32
CA VAL A 252 14.47 -19.19 4.56
C VAL A 252 13.04 -19.55 4.93
N THR A 253 12.75 -19.61 6.23
CA THR A 253 11.38 -19.72 6.72
C THR A 253 10.72 -18.34 6.77
N GLU A 254 9.40 -18.29 6.78
CA GLU A 254 8.66 -17.02 6.94
C GLU A 254 9.07 -16.29 8.23
N SER A 255 9.22 -17.03 9.33
CA SER A 255 9.63 -16.45 10.62
C SER A 255 11.04 -15.86 10.55
N ALA A 256 11.99 -16.55 9.93
CA ALA A 256 13.34 -16.05 9.75
C ALA A 256 13.39 -14.82 8.83
N LEU A 257 12.51 -14.78 7.81
CA LEU A 257 12.36 -13.62 6.94
C LEU A 257 11.84 -12.42 7.71
N ILE A 258 10.80 -12.60 8.53
CA ILE A 258 10.22 -11.54 9.38
C ILE A 258 11.26 -11.05 10.38
N GLU A 259 11.96 -11.94 11.07
CA GLU A 259 13.00 -11.58 12.03
C GLU A 259 14.12 -10.76 11.37
N ARG A 260 14.57 -11.18 10.18
CA ARG A 260 15.58 -10.45 9.43
C ARG A 260 15.09 -9.08 8.97
N TRP A 261 13.84 -9.00 8.53
CA TRP A 261 13.23 -7.74 8.08
C TRP A 261 13.02 -6.75 9.23
N THR A 262 12.54 -7.21 10.40
CA THR A 262 12.29 -6.38 11.58
C THR A 262 13.54 -6.06 12.42
N GLY A 263 14.68 -6.66 12.08
CA GLY A 263 15.93 -6.49 12.84
C GLY A 263 15.94 -7.23 14.19
N GLY A 264 15.05 -8.18 14.40
CA GLY A 264 14.96 -9.02 15.58
C GLY A 264 13.52 -9.44 15.90
N THR A 265 13.38 -10.34 16.86
CA THR A 265 12.05 -10.74 17.35
C THR A 265 11.36 -9.54 17.99
N PRO A 266 10.14 -9.15 17.58
CA PRO A 266 9.41 -8.07 18.22
C PRO A 266 9.36 -8.30 19.75
N ARG A 267 9.95 -7.41 20.52
CA ARG A 267 9.83 -7.49 21.98
C ARG A 267 8.36 -7.27 22.32
N ARG A 268 7.72 -8.31 22.86
CA ARG A 268 6.44 -8.11 23.53
C ARG A 268 6.73 -7.18 24.70
N SER A 269 6.22 -5.96 24.67
CA SER A 269 6.14 -5.14 25.87
C SER A 269 5.36 -5.94 26.90
N PRO A 270 5.90 -6.13 28.15
CA PRO A 270 5.10 -6.75 29.17
C PRO A 270 3.84 -5.91 29.35
N THR A 271 2.70 -6.46 28.99
CA THR A 271 1.42 -5.91 29.36
C THR A 271 1.34 -6.04 30.88
N GLY A 272 1.70 -4.97 31.59
CA GLY A 272 1.42 -4.88 33.01
C GLY A 272 -0.07 -5.14 33.21
N ALA A 273 -0.43 -5.89 34.23
CA ALA A 273 -1.82 -6.07 34.60
C ALA A 273 -2.41 -4.67 34.87
N HIS A 274 -3.13 -4.11 33.90
CA HIS A 274 -3.82 -2.85 34.03
C HIS A 274 -5.28 -3.15 34.36
N THR A 275 -5.77 -2.59 35.45
CA THR A 275 -7.19 -2.65 35.77
C THR A 275 -7.89 -1.54 34.96
N PRO A 276 -8.77 -1.86 34.01
CA PRO A 276 -9.50 -0.86 33.26
C PRO A 276 -10.29 0.05 34.20
N GLY A 277 -10.25 1.34 33.95
CA GLY A 277 -11.01 2.34 34.71
C GLY A 277 -12.46 2.45 34.26
N ASP A 278 -13.03 3.65 34.41
CA ASP A 278 -14.43 3.93 34.01
C ASP A 278 -14.64 3.82 32.51
N SER A 279 -15.88 3.55 32.10
CA SER A 279 -16.31 3.53 30.71
C SER A 279 -16.14 4.92 30.06
N LEU A 280 -15.34 4.98 29.00
CA LEU A 280 -15.12 6.22 28.24
C LEU A 280 -15.97 6.27 26.97
N LEU A 281 -16.01 5.16 26.23
CA LEU A 281 -16.81 5.04 25.01
C LEU A 281 -17.68 3.79 25.10
N ARG A 282 -18.98 3.95 24.84
CA ARG A 282 -19.94 2.85 24.81
C ARG A 282 -20.78 2.95 23.56
N ILE A 283 -20.78 1.88 22.79
CA ILE A 283 -21.56 1.71 21.56
C ILE A 283 -22.53 0.58 21.78
N GLU A 284 -23.81 0.80 21.55
CA GLU A 284 -24.86 -0.18 21.79
C GLU A 284 -25.79 -0.31 20.59
N ASP A 285 -25.93 -1.55 20.11
CA ASP A 285 -26.89 -1.97 19.08
C ASP A 285 -26.92 -1.06 17.84
N VAL A 286 -25.74 -0.59 17.42
CA VAL A 286 -25.62 0.34 16.30
C VAL A 286 -25.86 -0.38 14.98
N VAL A 287 -26.76 0.21 14.18
CA VAL A 287 -27.04 -0.19 12.81
C VAL A 287 -26.67 0.95 11.88
N LEU A 288 -25.91 0.62 10.82
CA LEU A 288 -25.54 1.56 9.76
C LEU A 288 -25.67 0.87 8.40
N GLU A 289 -26.54 1.37 7.56
CA GLU A 289 -26.77 0.79 6.24
C GLU A 289 -25.63 1.13 5.27
N GLY A 290 -25.11 0.12 4.58
CA GLY A 290 -24.17 0.27 3.47
C GLY A 290 -24.83 0.91 2.26
N ARG A 291 -24.04 1.54 1.39
CA ARG A 291 -24.49 2.09 0.11
C ARG A 291 -24.18 1.12 -1.02
N GLY A 292 -25.18 0.85 -1.85
CA GLY A 292 -25.00 -0.04 -3.00
C GLY A 292 -24.58 -1.45 -2.61
N ARG A 293 -23.31 -1.82 -2.87
CA ARG A 293 -22.74 -3.16 -2.57
C ARG A 293 -21.93 -3.19 -1.26
N GLU A 294 -21.93 -2.11 -0.47
CA GLU A 294 -21.27 -2.10 0.85
C GLU A 294 -22.01 -2.99 1.84
N THR A 295 -21.25 -3.67 2.70
CA THR A 295 -21.81 -4.45 3.82
C THR A 295 -22.33 -3.50 4.88
N SER A 296 -23.56 -3.71 5.36
CA SER A 296 -24.14 -2.94 6.45
C SER A 296 -23.60 -3.40 7.81
N LEU A 297 -23.53 -2.49 8.78
CA LEU A 297 -23.33 -2.84 10.18
C LEU A 297 -24.70 -3.16 10.82
N ALA A 298 -24.82 -4.28 11.48
CA ALA A 298 -26.05 -4.74 12.09
C ALA A 298 -25.84 -5.11 13.58
N GLY A 299 -26.27 -4.20 14.47
CA GLY A 299 -26.24 -4.46 15.91
C GLY A 299 -24.84 -4.47 16.52
N VAL A 300 -23.95 -3.58 16.08
CA VAL A 300 -22.59 -3.49 16.63
C VAL A 300 -22.62 -2.87 18.02
N GLY A 301 -21.97 -3.51 18.98
CA GLY A 301 -21.82 -3.01 20.34
C GLY A 301 -20.47 -3.35 20.93
N PHE A 302 -19.85 -2.38 21.62
CA PHE A 302 -18.63 -2.56 22.41
C PHE A 302 -18.42 -1.40 23.38
N GLU A 303 -17.55 -1.61 24.35
CA GLU A 303 -17.18 -0.61 25.36
C GLU A 303 -15.66 -0.45 25.38
N VAL A 304 -15.18 0.77 25.59
CA VAL A 304 -13.77 1.08 25.81
C VAL A 304 -13.63 1.85 27.13
N ARG A 305 -12.77 1.35 28.01
CA ARG A 305 -12.56 1.90 29.35
C ARG A 305 -11.28 2.72 29.42
N ALA A 306 -11.15 3.52 30.45
CA ALA A 306 -9.94 4.29 30.70
C ALA A 306 -8.71 3.38 30.83
N GLY A 307 -7.67 3.69 30.06
CA GLY A 307 -6.42 2.92 30.00
C GLY A 307 -6.52 1.63 29.17
N GLU A 308 -7.66 1.34 28.53
CA GLU A 308 -7.86 0.18 27.68
C GLU A 308 -7.49 0.48 26.23
N VAL A 309 -6.92 -0.51 25.54
CA VAL A 309 -6.74 -0.52 24.09
C VAL A 309 -7.63 -1.61 23.51
N LEU A 310 -8.69 -1.21 22.81
CA LEU A 310 -9.58 -2.13 22.09
C LEU A 310 -9.14 -2.24 20.63
N ALA A 311 -8.81 -3.44 20.19
CA ALA A 311 -8.52 -3.73 18.78
C ALA A 311 -9.79 -4.24 18.08
N ILE A 312 -10.19 -3.55 17.01
CA ILE A 312 -11.29 -3.99 16.14
C ILE A 312 -10.69 -4.59 14.89
N VAL A 313 -10.97 -5.87 14.65
CA VAL A 313 -10.40 -6.64 13.56
C VAL A 313 -11.49 -6.99 12.55
N GLY A 314 -11.21 -6.79 11.28
CA GLY A 314 -12.12 -7.13 10.18
C GLY A 314 -11.51 -6.72 8.85
N ALA A 315 -12.02 -7.28 7.76
CA ALA A 315 -11.69 -6.76 6.44
C ALA A 315 -12.40 -5.41 6.20
N PRO A 316 -11.81 -4.50 5.41
CA PRO A 316 -12.49 -3.25 5.04
C PRO A 316 -13.88 -3.47 4.43
N ALA A 317 -14.03 -4.56 3.65
CA ALA A 317 -15.30 -4.96 3.05
C ALA A 317 -16.36 -5.45 4.06
N ASP A 318 -15.95 -5.82 5.28
CA ASP A 318 -16.84 -6.35 6.32
C ASP A 318 -17.50 -5.26 7.18
N GLY A 319 -17.39 -4.00 6.75
CA GLY A 319 -17.99 -2.86 7.44
C GLY A 319 -17.06 -2.10 8.39
N LEU A 320 -15.77 -2.45 8.47
CA LEU A 320 -14.79 -1.74 9.28
C LEU A 320 -14.68 -0.27 8.89
N ASN A 321 -14.74 0.04 7.58
CA ASN A 321 -14.75 1.41 7.08
C ASN A 321 -16.01 2.16 7.52
N LEU A 322 -17.19 1.51 7.52
CA LEU A 322 -18.43 2.13 7.97
C LEU A 322 -18.39 2.48 9.45
N LEU A 323 -17.83 1.59 10.27
CA LEU A 323 -17.62 1.85 11.69
C LEU A 323 -16.71 3.07 11.90
N HIS A 324 -15.64 3.16 11.14
CA HIS A 324 -14.71 4.30 11.19
C HIS A 324 -15.39 5.60 10.74
N GLU A 325 -16.12 5.61 9.61
CA GLU A 325 -16.89 6.77 9.13
C GLU A 325 -17.91 7.24 10.15
N MET A 326 -18.59 6.31 10.83
CA MET A 326 -19.53 6.61 11.89
C MET A 326 -18.84 7.27 13.11
N LEU A 327 -17.71 6.73 13.53
CA LEU A 327 -16.94 7.31 14.63
C LEU A 327 -16.41 8.71 14.28
N LEU A 328 -16.07 8.97 13.00
CA LEU A 328 -15.69 10.29 12.49
C LEU A 328 -16.86 11.27 12.28
N SER A 329 -18.09 10.86 12.56
CA SER A 329 -19.31 11.65 12.25
C SER A 329 -19.52 11.92 10.74
N GLN A 330 -18.93 11.13 9.86
CA GLN A 330 -19.16 11.21 8.41
C GLN A 330 -20.48 10.55 8.02
N ARG A 331 -20.94 9.60 8.84
CA ARG A 331 -22.23 8.92 8.70
C ARG A 331 -22.88 8.77 10.08
N ALA A 332 -24.18 9.05 10.15
CA ALA A 332 -24.96 8.82 11.37
C ALA A 332 -25.54 7.40 11.37
N PRO A 333 -25.57 6.69 12.50
CA PRO A 333 -26.26 5.41 12.61
C PRO A 333 -27.77 5.60 12.44
N SER A 334 -28.44 4.60 11.83
CA SER A 334 -29.89 4.56 11.70
C SER A 334 -30.56 4.10 12.99
N ARG A 335 -29.83 3.36 13.85
CA ARG A 335 -30.29 2.85 15.14
C ARG A 335 -29.10 2.67 16.08
N GLY A 336 -29.36 2.64 17.38
CA GLY A 336 -28.38 2.42 18.44
C GLY A 336 -27.89 3.71 19.08
N SER A 337 -26.99 3.61 20.05
CA SER A 337 -26.45 4.73 20.79
C SER A 337 -24.92 4.73 20.78
N ILE A 338 -24.34 5.93 20.86
CA ILE A 338 -22.90 6.17 21.00
C ILE A 338 -22.71 7.11 22.18
N GLN A 339 -22.22 6.60 23.29
CA GLN A 339 -21.98 7.40 24.49
C GLN A 339 -20.48 7.61 24.68
N PHE A 340 -20.07 8.86 24.91
CA PHE A 340 -18.71 9.23 25.25
C PHE A 340 -18.70 10.07 26.52
N LEU A 341 -18.00 9.58 27.55
CA LEU A 341 -18.00 10.19 28.89
C LEU A 341 -19.42 10.40 29.42
N GLY A 342 -20.32 9.43 29.19
CA GLY A 342 -21.73 9.49 29.60
C GLY A 342 -22.62 10.42 28.79
N LYS A 343 -22.10 11.06 27.72
CA LYS A 343 -22.89 11.94 26.83
C LYS A 343 -23.22 11.23 25.54
N GLU A 344 -24.49 11.36 25.08
CA GLU A 344 -24.91 10.81 23.79
C GLU A 344 -24.25 11.57 22.62
N MET A 345 -23.65 10.83 21.68
CA MET A 345 -22.86 11.35 20.57
C MET A 345 -23.29 10.80 19.19
N ALA A 346 -24.36 10.01 19.08
CA ALA A 346 -24.77 9.42 17.79
C ALA A 346 -25.11 10.50 16.75
N GLY A 347 -25.80 11.59 17.19
CA GLY A 347 -26.11 12.75 16.35
C GLY A 347 -25.09 13.89 16.39
N ALA A 348 -23.99 13.74 17.15
CA ALA A 348 -22.98 14.77 17.27
C ALA A 348 -22.12 14.87 16.01
N ASP A 349 -21.84 16.10 15.58
CA ASP A 349 -20.90 16.36 14.52
C ASP A 349 -19.43 16.14 14.98
N ARG A 350 -18.50 16.11 14.03
CA ARG A 350 -17.06 15.88 14.31
C ARG A 350 -16.50 16.90 15.31
N ARG A 351 -16.92 18.16 15.21
CA ARG A 351 -16.46 19.22 16.09
C ARG A 351 -16.90 18.99 17.52
N GLN A 352 -18.17 18.64 17.74
CA GLN A 352 -18.72 18.34 19.06
C GLN A 352 -18.00 17.15 19.71
N ARG A 353 -17.67 16.10 18.93
CA ARG A 353 -16.89 14.96 19.42
C ARG A 353 -15.47 15.35 19.82
N VAL A 354 -14.80 16.16 19.00
CA VAL A 354 -13.45 16.69 19.33
C VAL A 354 -13.50 17.61 20.55
N GLU A 355 -14.49 18.50 20.68
CA GLU A 355 -14.69 19.35 21.86
C GLU A 355 -14.99 18.54 23.13
N ALA A 356 -15.59 17.35 22.99
CA ALA A 356 -15.79 16.41 24.09
C ALA A 356 -14.50 15.65 24.51
N GLY A 357 -13.43 15.72 23.71
CA GLY A 357 -12.14 15.10 24.00
C GLY A 357 -11.80 13.89 23.12
N MET A 358 -12.59 13.57 22.10
CA MET A 358 -12.25 12.51 21.14
C MET A 358 -11.19 13.00 20.16
N SER A 359 -10.20 12.18 19.88
CA SER A 359 -9.20 12.43 18.84
C SER A 359 -9.24 11.32 17.81
N PHE A 360 -8.95 11.65 16.54
CA PHE A 360 -9.05 10.73 15.43
C PHE A 360 -7.77 10.75 14.60
N VAL A 361 -7.24 9.58 14.32
CA VAL A 361 -6.15 9.37 13.37
C VAL A 361 -6.68 8.52 12.23
N ASN A 362 -6.74 9.10 11.05
CA ASN A 362 -7.24 8.41 9.86
C ASN A 362 -6.12 7.59 9.18
N PRO A 363 -6.43 6.63 8.30
CA PRO A 363 -5.44 5.98 7.46
C PRO A 363 -4.66 7.01 6.62
N PRO A 364 -3.37 6.78 6.33
CA PRO A 364 -2.48 7.79 5.68
C PRO A 364 -2.91 8.23 4.28
N HIS A 365 -3.82 7.49 3.65
CA HIS A 365 -4.38 7.82 2.33
C HIS A 365 -5.69 8.63 2.39
N ALA A 366 -6.22 8.88 3.58
CA ALA A 366 -7.44 9.68 3.71
C ALA A 366 -7.13 11.14 3.34
N ARG A 367 -7.86 11.68 2.36
CA ARG A 367 -7.68 13.06 1.86
C ARG A 367 -7.97 14.14 2.90
N ASP A 368 -8.67 13.77 3.98
CA ASP A 368 -9.20 14.70 4.97
C ASP A 368 -8.33 14.84 6.24
N GLN A 369 -7.09 14.35 6.22
CA GLN A 369 -6.23 14.36 7.41
C GLN A 369 -5.51 15.67 7.63
N ALA A 370 -5.01 16.26 6.56
CA ALA A 370 -4.21 17.45 6.59
C ALA A 370 -4.33 18.24 5.28
N LEU A 371 -4.05 19.50 5.34
CA LEU A 371 -4.01 20.38 4.17
C LEU A 371 -2.64 20.22 3.49
N ALA A 372 -2.62 19.58 2.32
CA ALA A 372 -1.40 19.20 1.61
C ALA A 372 -0.45 20.38 1.33
N GLU A 373 -1.02 21.55 1.04
CA GLU A 373 -0.26 22.77 0.73
C GLU A 373 0.22 23.53 1.96
N PHE A 374 -0.33 23.22 3.14
CA PHE A 374 0.07 23.84 4.40
C PHE A 374 1.39 23.22 4.89
N THR A 375 2.13 23.99 5.66
CA THR A 375 3.31 23.52 6.36
C THR A 375 2.94 22.57 7.50
N VAL A 376 3.92 21.84 8.02
CA VAL A 376 3.75 20.98 9.20
C VAL A 376 3.26 21.78 10.40
N GLU A 377 3.88 22.97 10.67
CA GLU A 377 3.50 23.83 11.80
C GLU A 377 2.06 24.34 11.68
N GLU A 378 1.61 24.65 10.46
CA GLU A 378 0.22 25.08 10.20
C GLU A 378 -0.77 23.94 10.37
N ASN A 379 -0.48 22.76 9.87
CA ASN A 379 -1.32 21.58 10.03
C ASN A 379 -1.47 21.18 11.51
N LEU A 380 -0.37 21.16 12.27
CA LEU A 380 -0.40 20.85 13.71
C LEU A 380 -1.16 21.87 14.55
N ALA A 381 -1.23 23.13 14.11
CA ALA A 381 -2.01 24.17 14.77
C ALA A 381 -3.47 24.23 14.29
N PHE A 382 -3.79 23.60 13.15
CA PHE A 382 -5.11 23.68 12.53
C PHE A 382 -6.21 23.17 13.47
N GLY A 383 -7.28 23.94 13.57
CA GLY A 383 -8.40 23.66 14.49
C GLY A 383 -8.18 24.13 15.95
N GLN A 384 -6.95 24.44 16.35
CA GLN A 384 -6.61 24.90 17.71
C GLN A 384 -6.35 26.41 17.79
N THR A 385 -6.54 27.14 16.69
CA THR A 385 -6.19 28.58 16.58
C THR A 385 -7.21 29.53 17.21
N ARG A 386 -8.34 29.02 17.73
CA ARG A 386 -9.38 29.84 18.37
C ARG A 386 -9.20 30.00 19.88
N LYS A 387 -8.63 29.01 20.54
CA LYS A 387 -8.44 28.98 22.00
C LYS A 387 -7.04 28.42 22.31
N GLY A 388 -6.49 28.84 23.42
CA GLY A 388 -5.32 28.20 23.97
C GLY A 388 -4.00 28.67 23.40
N PRO A 389 -2.94 27.88 23.38
CA PRO A 389 -1.58 28.43 23.34
C PRO A 389 -1.23 29.14 22.02
N PHE A 390 -1.99 28.91 20.95
CA PHE A 390 -1.66 29.39 19.60
C PHE A 390 -2.31 30.71 19.22
N ALA A 391 -3.28 31.20 20.01
CA ALA A 391 -3.91 32.51 19.76
C ALA A 391 -4.18 33.28 21.04
N LYS A 392 -4.13 34.61 20.97
CA LYS A 392 -4.55 35.53 22.03
C LYS A 392 -5.19 36.75 21.39
N GLY A 393 -6.44 37.08 21.81
CA GLY A 393 -7.14 38.25 21.32
C GLY A 393 -7.33 38.31 19.78
N GLY A 394 -7.48 37.16 19.14
CA GLY A 394 -7.62 37.05 17.67
C GLY A 394 -6.31 37.01 16.88
N TRP A 395 -5.18 37.15 17.54
CA TRP A 395 -3.85 37.12 16.91
C TRP A 395 -3.17 35.77 17.12
N LEU A 396 -2.58 35.23 16.05
CA LEU A 396 -1.79 33.98 16.09
C LEU A 396 -0.41 34.22 16.71
N LYS A 397 0.02 33.29 17.53
CA LYS A 397 1.36 33.26 18.16
C LYS A 397 2.25 32.29 17.38
N PHE A 398 2.88 32.74 16.33
CA PHE A 398 3.71 31.91 15.45
C PHE A 398 4.86 31.21 16.16
N ASP A 399 5.47 31.83 17.17
CA ASP A 399 6.54 31.21 17.95
C ASP A 399 6.02 30.01 18.79
N SER A 400 4.80 30.13 19.34
CA SER A 400 4.15 29.02 20.06
C SER A 400 3.78 27.88 19.14
N ILE A 401 3.27 28.20 17.92
CA ILE A 401 2.94 27.24 16.88
C ILE A 401 4.20 26.48 16.47
N ARG A 402 5.28 27.21 16.17
CA ARG A 402 6.56 26.60 15.77
C ARG A 402 7.20 25.76 16.88
N GLY A 403 7.21 26.28 18.09
CA GLY A 403 7.72 25.55 19.27
C GLY A 403 6.94 24.25 19.53
N ASN A 404 5.62 24.26 19.29
CA ASN A 404 4.81 23.05 19.35
C ASN A 404 5.20 22.05 18.26
N ALA A 405 5.34 22.52 17.02
CA ALA A 405 5.71 21.65 15.89
C ALA A 405 7.09 20.99 16.10
N VAL A 406 8.10 21.74 16.61
CA VAL A 406 9.40 21.17 16.94
C VAL A 406 9.29 20.07 17.98
N ARG A 407 8.51 20.27 19.05
CA ARG A 407 8.31 19.25 20.08
C ARG A 407 7.56 18.03 19.53
N SER A 408 6.46 18.24 18.80
CA SER A 408 5.70 17.14 18.23
C SER A 408 6.55 16.30 17.27
N LEU A 409 7.35 16.92 16.40
CA LEU A 409 8.24 16.19 15.50
C LEU A 409 9.28 15.35 16.25
N ALA A 410 9.78 15.84 17.39
CA ALA A 410 10.70 15.10 18.25
C ALA A 410 9.97 13.96 18.99
N ASP A 411 8.82 14.23 19.60
CA ASP A 411 8.04 13.27 20.39
C ASP A 411 7.55 12.09 19.54
N PHE A 412 7.22 12.34 18.27
CA PHE A 412 6.78 11.32 17.31
C PHE A 412 7.91 10.78 16.41
N GLU A 413 9.16 11.09 16.73
CA GLU A 413 10.35 10.59 16.03
C GLU A 413 10.30 10.81 14.50
N VAL A 414 10.05 12.05 14.06
CA VAL A 414 10.02 12.46 12.65
C VAL A 414 11.25 13.34 12.34
N PRO A 415 12.48 12.80 12.34
CA PRO A 415 13.72 13.59 12.27
C PRO A 415 13.94 14.28 10.92
N ASP A 416 13.34 13.73 9.87
CA ASP A 416 13.53 14.21 8.49
C ASP A 416 12.60 15.38 8.12
N ALA A 417 11.67 15.77 8.99
CA ALA A 417 10.73 16.85 8.76
C ALA A 417 11.07 18.10 9.57
N LYS A 418 10.86 19.27 8.97
CA LYS A 418 11.00 20.58 9.62
C LYS A 418 9.64 21.25 9.74
N PRO A 419 9.41 22.11 10.74
CA PRO A 419 8.12 22.81 10.92
C PRO A 419 7.60 23.53 9.67
N ARG A 420 8.49 24.07 8.84
CA ARG A 420 8.16 24.83 7.63
C ARG A 420 8.09 23.99 6.35
N ASP A 421 8.36 22.70 6.41
CA ASP A 421 8.20 21.84 5.25
C ASP A 421 6.70 21.72 4.90
N ARG A 422 6.38 21.71 3.60
CA ARG A 422 5.00 21.45 3.17
C ARG A 422 4.61 20.02 3.49
N PHE A 423 3.41 19.82 4.00
CA PHE A 423 2.92 18.49 4.35
C PHE A 423 2.95 17.54 3.14
N SER A 424 2.66 18.04 1.92
CA SER A 424 2.72 17.26 0.69
C SER A 424 4.12 16.71 0.34
N THR A 425 5.19 17.29 0.89
CA THR A 425 6.57 16.82 0.64
C THR A 425 7.01 15.72 1.58
N LEU A 426 6.24 15.45 2.64
CA LEU A 426 6.57 14.39 3.59
C LEU A 426 6.25 13.01 3.00
N GLY A 427 7.08 12.02 3.31
CA GLY A 427 6.78 10.62 3.05
C GLY A 427 5.56 10.14 3.85
N LEU A 428 4.86 9.10 3.37
CA LEU A 428 3.64 8.58 3.99
C LEU A 428 3.83 8.20 5.48
N GLY A 429 4.96 7.62 5.86
CA GLY A 429 5.27 7.27 7.24
C GLY A 429 5.40 8.52 8.14
N ALA A 430 6.04 9.59 7.65
CA ALA A 430 6.14 10.85 8.36
C ALA A 430 4.79 11.56 8.50
N ARG A 431 3.93 11.45 7.48
CA ARG A 431 2.55 11.99 7.52
C ARG A 431 1.66 11.27 8.53
N GLN A 432 1.92 10.00 8.78
CA GLN A 432 1.12 9.19 9.70
C GLN A 432 1.51 9.43 11.16
N ARG A 433 2.77 9.73 11.43
CA ARG A 433 3.27 10.08 12.77
C ARG A 433 2.90 11.51 13.15
#